data_9722651aaea40a69864b1459508bb993
#
_entry.id   9722651aaea40a69864b1459508bb993
#
_cell.length_a   1.000
_cell.length_b   1.000
_cell.length_c   1.000
_cell.angle_alpha   90.00
_cell.angle_beta   90.00
_cell.angle_gamma   90.00
#
_symmetry.space_group_name_H-M   'P 1'
#
loop_
_entity.id
_entity.type
_entity.pdbx_description
1 polymer ?
#
loop_
_entity_poly.entity_id
_entity_poly.type
_entity_poly.pdbx_seq_one_letter_code
_entity_poly.pdbx_strand_id
1 'polypeptide(L)'
;MRGGVDNARAGRRRPALRSSRRGARYVGVTMIGALAAAGLAACGTSSAGTGPVTLNFYNFPDPSGAVQSAVDNCSKASHGKYTISYNKLQSAADQQRLQMARRLAAGDSSMDILGLDVTWEAEFATAGWIRPWTGQFKQEAIQGTLKGPLNTAIWRGKLVAVPYNSNTQLLWYRSDLVKTPPKTWAQMMADAEALAKQGKPHLIEIQGAQYEGTVVWFNTLVASAGGSILNPTSTAAQLGAPSLKALTVMKQLATSSAADPSLGVQMEDQNRLAMESGTAAFELNYPFVYPSMKADQPTLFKHFKWAPYPSVIAGKPARVTIGGIDLAVSTYSQHAQLAFQAVLCLRNAQNQLTAAVKGGLPPTLASVYNNPQMQSAYPFRHLILQQVNNGAVRPKTPLYQVVSVAISHQVSPPGSIDPPSTQQNLKTQINNALQGKGLTP
;
A
#
# COMPACT_ATOMS: atom_id res chain seq x y z
N MET A 1 -54.45 35.24 -15.72
CA MET A 1 -55.47 34.23 -15.37
C MET A 1 -54.76 33.33 -14.37
N ARG A 2 -54.89 33.59 -13.08
CA ARG A 2 -55.90 33.19 -12.07
C ARG A 2 -56.04 31.66 -11.96
N GLY A 3 -55.66 31.14 -10.76
CA GLY A 3 -56.09 30.02 -9.98
C GLY A 3 -54.90 29.26 -9.40
N GLY A 4 -54.51 29.21 -8.21
CA GLY A 4 -55.03 29.50 -6.85
C GLY A 4 -55.91 28.38 -6.28
N VAL A 5 -55.41 27.51 -5.38
CA VAL A 5 -56.11 26.81 -4.27
C VAL A 5 -55.03 26.03 -3.50
N ASP A 6 -54.63 26.36 -2.35
CA ASP A 6 -54.97 26.20 -0.93
C ASP A 6 -55.16 24.77 -0.38
N ASN A 7 -54.37 24.56 0.71
CA ASN A 7 -54.69 23.89 1.99
C ASN A 7 -54.96 22.38 2.08
N ALA A 8 -54.16 21.67 2.88
CA ALA A 8 -54.65 21.22 4.18
C ALA A 8 -53.53 20.61 5.07
N ARG A 9 -53.35 21.21 6.23
CA ARG A 9 -52.68 20.66 7.43
C ARG A 9 -53.47 19.50 8.01
N ALA A 10 -52.80 18.41 8.38
CA ALA A 10 -53.36 17.50 9.38
C ALA A 10 -52.22 17.03 10.28
N GLY A 11 -52.16 17.60 11.48
CA GLY A 11 -51.33 17.13 12.58
C GLY A 11 -51.91 15.83 13.15
N ARG A 12 -51.04 14.91 13.54
CA ARG A 12 -51.40 13.82 14.45
C ARG A 12 -50.49 13.80 15.68
N ARG A 13 -51.17 13.88 16.80
CA ARG A 13 -50.71 13.95 18.18
C ARG A 13 -50.09 12.60 18.63
N ARG A 14 -49.06 12.70 19.47
CA ARG A 14 -48.53 11.59 20.29
C ARG A 14 -49.52 11.27 21.45
N PRO A 15 -49.66 10.00 21.86
CA PRO A 15 -50.13 9.71 23.22
C PRO A 15 -48.95 9.41 24.15
N ALA A 16 -48.98 10.09 25.28
CA ALA A 16 -48.19 9.77 26.46
C ALA A 16 -48.80 8.55 27.19
N LEU A 17 -47.96 7.66 27.64
CA LEU A 17 -48.36 6.59 28.56
C LEU A 17 -47.73 6.80 29.92
N ARG A 18 -48.62 6.85 30.88
CA ARG A 18 -48.47 7.07 32.31
C ARG A 18 -47.77 5.89 33.02
N SER A 19 -46.95 6.26 33.99
CA SER A 19 -46.46 5.41 35.06
C SER A 19 -47.61 4.86 35.94
N SER A 20 -47.54 3.59 36.31
CA SER A 20 -48.23 3.10 37.51
C SER A 20 -47.27 2.31 38.40
N ARG A 21 -46.94 2.93 39.53
CA ARG A 21 -46.37 2.25 40.69
C ARG A 21 -47.49 1.42 41.35
N ARG A 22 -47.22 0.17 41.63
CA ARG A 22 -47.87 -0.57 42.76
C ARG A 22 -46.84 -1.44 43.43
N GLY A 23 -46.64 -1.14 44.69
CA GLY A 23 -45.88 -1.93 45.62
C GLY A 23 -46.75 -3.05 46.22
N ALA A 24 -46.10 -4.10 46.66
CA ALA A 24 -46.66 -5.05 47.64
C ALA A 24 -45.53 -5.53 48.56
N ARG A 25 -45.89 -5.58 49.80
CA ARG A 25 -45.04 -5.77 51.00
C ARG A 25 -44.90 -7.24 51.35
N TYR A 26 -43.75 -7.58 51.93
CA TYR A 26 -43.38 -8.52 52.98
C TYR A 26 -44.16 -9.86 53.16
N VAL A 27 -43.40 -10.97 53.30
CA VAL A 27 -43.40 -11.84 54.50
C VAL A 27 -42.05 -12.58 54.49
N GLY A 28 -41.34 -12.49 55.62
CA GLY A 28 -40.13 -13.24 55.91
C GLY A 28 -40.48 -14.64 56.57
N VAL A 29 -39.61 -15.57 56.32
CA VAL A 29 -39.44 -16.75 57.17
C VAL A 29 -37.94 -17.04 57.27
N THR A 30 -37.49 -16.89 58.53
CA THR A 30 -36.20 -17.37 59.04
C THR A 30 -36.23 -18.88 59.21
N MET A 31 -35.24 -19.60 58.66
CA MET A 31 -34.84 -20.90 59.21
C MET A 31 -33.31 -21.00 59.18
N ILE A 32 -32.81 -21.18 60.40
CA ILE A 32 -31.41 -21.46 60.74
C ILE A 32 -31.16 -22.96 60.48
N GLY A 33 -30.02 -23.19 59.75
CA GLY A 33 -29.51 -24.54 59.59
C GLY A 33 -28.02 -24.49 59.31
N ALA A 34 -27.24 -24.65 60.38
CA ALA A 34 -25.78 -24.83 60.28
C ALA A 34 -25.45 -26.22 59.79
N LEU A 35 -24.54 -26.33 58.78
CA LEU A 35 -23.70 -27.53 58.55
C LEU A 35 -22.46 -27.23 57.72
N ALA A 36 -21.34 -27.47 58.40
CA ALA A 36 -20.07 -28.01 57.91
C ALA A 36 -19.34 -27.30 56.71
N ALA A 37 -18.27 -26.62 57.07
CA ALA A 37 -17.14 -26.33 56.26
C ALA A 37 -16.49 -27.60 55.65
N ALA A 38 -16.49 -27.73 54.34
CA ALA A 38 -15.51 -28.53 53.59
C ALA A 38 -14.84 -27.60 52.56
N GLY A 39 -13.64 -27.14 52.93
CA GLY A 39 -12.81 -26.37 52.03
C GLY A 39 -12.36 -27.24 50.84
N LEU A 40 -12.81 -26.88 49.66
CA LEU A 40 -12.15 -27.25 48.42
C LEU A 40 -11.60 -25.94 47.82
N ALA A 41 -10.32 -25.72 48.11
CA ALA A 41 -9.49 -24.80 47.32
C ALA A 41 -9.42 -25.35 45.91
N ALA A 42 -10.40 -25.02 45.08
CA ALA A 42 -10.25 -25.12 43.63
C ALA A 42 -9.28 -24.02 43.22
N CYS A 43 -7.99 -24.32 43.29
CA CYS A 43 -7.02 -23.65 42.41
C CYS A 43 -7.50 -23.88 40.99
N GLY A 44 -8.24 -22.93 40.47
CA GLY A 44 -8.49 -22.83 39.04
C GLY A 44 -7.15 -22.65 38.33
N THR A 45 -6.49 -23.77 38.05
CA THR A 45 -5.55 -23.80 36.94
C THR A 45 -6.39 -23.49 35.71
N SER A 46 -6.37 -22.21 35.26
CA SER A 46 -6.69 -21.87 33.90
C SER A 46 -5.81 -22.76 33.03
N SER A 47 -6.38 -23.86 32.55
CA SER A 47 -5.79 -24.67 31.51
C SER A 47 -5.62 -23.71 30.35
N ALA A 48 -4.38 -23.21 30.17
CA ALA A 48 -3.96 -22.58 28.93
C ALA A 48 -4.41 -23.55 27.83
N GLY A 49 -5.27 -23.07 26.92
CA GLY A 49 -5.82 -23.90 25.87
C GLY A 49 -4.71 -24.66 25.17
N THR A 50 -4.80 -25.97 25.06
CA THR A 50 -3.82 -26.87 24.46
C THR A 50 -3.77 -26.76 22.92
N GLY A 51 -4.48 -25.79 22.34
CA GLY A 51 -4.49 -25.52 20.90
C GLY A 51 -3.38 -24.57 20.45
N PRO A 52 -3.08 -24.54 19.15
CA PRO A 52 -2.11 -23.61 18.60
C PRO A 52 -2.55 -22.14 18.82
N VAL A 53 -1.60 -21.27 19.13
CA VAL A 53 -1.82 -19.83 19.21
C VAL A 53 -2.25 -19.30 17.84
N THR A 54 -3.31 -18.50 17.77
CA THR A 54 -3.70 -17.82 16.54
C THR A 54 -2.99 -16.45 16.46
N LEU A 55 -2.17 -16.26 15.42
CA LEU A 55 -1.53 -15.00 15.11
C LEU A 55 -2.32 -14.26 14.04
N ASN A 56 -2.80 -13.07 14.33
CA ASN A 56 -3.52 -12.25 13.38
C ASN A 56 -2.55 -11.45 12.51
N PHE A 57 -2.61 -11.69 11.21
CA PHE A 57 -1.82 -11.01 10.19
C PHE A 57 -2.69 -10.07 9.37
N TYR A 58 -2.45 -8.77 9.50
CA TYR A 58 -3.15 -7.70 8.77
C TYR A 58 -2.31 -7.25 7.58
N ASN A 59 -2.83 -7.40 6.37
CA ASN A 59 -2.09 -7.09 5.15
C ASN A 59 -3.03 -6.66 4.02
N PHE A 60 -2.47 -6.11 2.94
CA PHE A 60 -3.21 -5.75 1.74
C PHE A 60 -4.01 -6.95 1.18
N PRO A 61 -5.13 -6.72 0.48
CA PRO A 61 -5.90 -7.79 -0.14
C PRO A 61 -5.17 -8.30 -1.39
N ASP A 62 -4.58 -9.50 -1.30
CA ASP A 62 -3.94 -10.17 -2.44
C ASP A 62 -4.95 -11.02 -3.21
N PRO A 63 -5.31 -10.66 -4.46
CA PRO A 63 -6.23 -11.44 -5.28
C PRO A 63 -5.60 -12.70 -5.86
N SER A 64 -4.26 -12.79 -5.93
CA SER A 64 -3.55 -13.95 -6.50
C SER A 64 -3.58 -15.19 -5.62
N GLY A 65 -3.94 -15.06 -4.35
CA GLY A 65 -3.90 -16.11 -3.34
C GLY A 65 -2.50 -16.49 -2.87
N ALA A 66 -1.46 -15.76 -3.27
CA ALA A 66 -0.09 -16.04 -2.85
C ALA A 66 0.13 -15.79 -1.37
N VAL A 67 -0.45 -14.71 -0.81
CA VAL A 67 -0.39 -14.40 0.62
C VAL A 67 -1.11 -15.49 1.43
N GLN A 68 -2.29 -15.93 1.01
CA GLN A 68 -2.99 -17.03 1.67
C GLN A 68 -2.16 -18.31 1.63
N SER A 69 -1.55 -18.65 0.48
CA SER A 69 -0.67 -19.80 0.38
C SER A 69 0.51 -19.73 1.35
N ALA A 70 1.12 -18.56 1.54
CA ALA A 70 2.20 -18.37 2.51
C ALA A 70 1.71 -18.56 3.95
N VAL A 71 0.53 -18.04 4.29
CA VAL A 71 -0.13 -18.21 5.59
C VAL A 71 -0.37 -19.68 5.90
N ASP A 72 -0.94 -20.44 4.95
CA ASP A 72 -1.24 -21.86 5.10
C ASP A 72 0.06 -22.68 5.27
N ASN A 73 1.07 -22.40 4.44
CA ASN A 73 2.38 -23.04 4.52
C ASN A 73 3.04 -22.80 5.88
N CYS A 74 3.01 -21.57 6.39
CA CYS A 74 3.66 -21.23 7.65
C CYS A 74 2.90 -21.74 8.87
N SER A 75 1.57 -21.75 8.82
CA SER A 75 0.74 -22.39 9.86
C SER A 75 1.06 -23.88 9.95
N LYS A 76 1.13 -24.58 8.82
CA LYS A 76 1.50 -26.01 8.77
C LYS A 76 2.94 -26.25 9.26
N ALA A 77 3.90 -25.44 8.80
CA ALA A 77 5.32 -25.56 9.18
C ALA A 77 5.59 -25.23 10.65
N SER A 78 4.65 -24.61 11.35
CA SER A 78 4.77 -24.33 12.78
C SER A 78 4.72 -25.58 13.68
N HIS A 79 4.28 -26.74 13.12
CA HIS A 79 4.05 -27.98 13.84
C HIS A 79 3.16 -27.80 15.07
N GLY A 80 2.08 -27.01 14.94
CA GLY A 80 1.10 -26.78 15.99
C GLY A 80 1.47 -25.71 17.02
N LYS A 81 2.59 -24.98 16.84
CA LYS A 81 2.95 -23.86 17.72
C LYS A 81 2.03 -22.67 17.52
N TYR A 82 1.67 -22.38 16.25
CA TYR A 82 0.74 -21.32 15.90
C TYR A 82 -0.02 -21.65 14.60
N THR A 83 -1.13 -20.96 14.43
CA THR A 83 -1.81 -20.75 13.14
C THR A 83 -1.79 -19.28 12.82
N ILE A 84 -1.84 -18.91 11.53
CA ILE A 84 -1.90 -17.52 11.11
C ILE A 84 -3.29 -17.25 10.51
N SER A 85 -3.95 -16.20 10.97
CA SER A 85 -5.21 -15.70 10.43
C SER A 85 -4.92 -14.49 9.54
N TYR A 86 -5.17 -14.60 8.24
CA TYR A 86 -4.99 -13.51 7.28
C TYR A 86 -6.18 -12.57 7.30
N ASN A 87 -5.99 -11.38 7.85
CA ASN A 87 -6.99 -10.31 7.93
C ASN A 87 -6.73 -9.30 6.80
N LYS A 88 -7.55 -9.36 5.75
CA LYS A 88 -7.43 -8.47 4.59
C LYS A 88 -7.87 -7.06 4.95
N LEU A 89 -6.99 -6.09 4.68
CA LEU A 89 -7.26 -4.65 4.82
C LEU A 89 -8.01 -4.11 3.59
N GLN A 90 -8.33 -2.82 3.60
CA GLN A 90 -8.92 -2.13 2.44
C GLN A 90 -7.95 -2.12 1.25
N SER A 91 -8.44 -1.89 0.03
CA SER A 91 -7.57 -1.84 -1.16
C SER A 91 -6.69 -0.59 -1.18
N ALA A 92 -7.22 0.57 -0.80
CA ALA A 92 -6.45 1.83 -0.79
C ALA A 92 -5.45 1.87 0.39
N ALA A 93 -4.19 2.16 0.10
CA ALA A 93 -3.10 2.22 1.07
C ALA A 93 -3.41 3.17 2.26
N ASP A 94 -3.93 4.36 1.98
CA ASP A 94 -4.29 5.33 3.02
C ASP A 94 -5.30 4.77 4.02
N GLN A 95 -6.27 3.98 3.55
CA GLN A 95 -7.28 3.34 4.39
C GLN A 95 -6.69 2.18 5.19
N GLN A 96 -5.73 1.44 4.63
CA GLN A 96 -5.00 0.39 5.35
C GLN A 96 -4.26 0.99 6.55
N ARG A 97 -3.49 2.06 6.30
CA ARG A 97 -2.77 2.78 7.36
C ARG A 97 -3.72 3.28 8.44
N LEU A 98 -4.79 3.98 8.05
CA LEU A 98 -5.74 4.57 8.99
C LEU A 98 -6.39 3.52 9.89
N GLN A 99 -6.79 2.37 9.32
CA GLN A 99 -7.36 1.25 10.06
C GLN A 99 -6.38 0.70 11.11
N MET A 100 -5.11 0.46 10.71
CA MET A 100 -4.10 -0.05 11.62
C MET A 100 -3.71 0.97 12.68
N ALA A 101 -3.47 2.24 12.30
CA ALA A 101 -3.09 3.29 13.22
C ALA A 101 -4.14 3.53 14.32
N ARG A 102 -5.44 3.57 13.96
CA ARG A 102 -6.53 3.73 14.94
C ARG A 102 -6.56 2.59 15.97
N ARG A 103 -6.40 1.36 15.52
CA ARG A 103 -6.40 0.17 16.39
C ARG A 103 -5.17 0.14 17.30
N LEU A 104 -3.99 0.42 16.75
CA LEU A 104 -2.74 0.46 17.52
C LEU A 104 -2.73 1.63 18.51
N ALA A 105 -3.27 2.79 18.15
CA ALA A 105 -3.43 3.91 19.08
C ALA A 105 -4.38 3.58 20.26
N ALA A 106 -5.34 2.66 20.05
CA ALA A 106 -6.20 2.12 21.09
C ALA A 106 -5.57 0.95 21.88
N GLY A 107 -4.32 0.57 21.59
CA GLY A 107 -3.63 -0.52 22.29
C GLY A 107 -4.16 -1.92 21.95
N ASP A 108 -4.71 -2.12 20.76
CA ASP A 108 -5.33 -3.37 20.34
C ASP A 108 -4.34 -4.53 20.31
N SER A 109 -4.45 -5.41 21.29
CA SER A 109 -3.59 -6.59 21.46
C SER A 109 -3.90 -7.74 20.49
N SER A 110 -4.97 -7.65 19.74
CA SER A 110 -5.31 -8.66 18.73
C SER A 110 -4.51 -8.51 17.43
N MET A 111 -3.73 -7.44 17.28
CA MET A 111 -2.87 -7.23 16.13
C MET A 111 -1.48 -7.79 16.41
N ASP A 112 -1.09 -8.88 15.72
CA ASP A 112 0.22 -9.52 15.91
C ASP A 112 1.22 -9.14 14.84
N ILE A 113 0.85 -9.34 13.57
CA ILE A 113 1.71 -9.10 12.40
C ILE A 113 1.04 -8.07 11.50
N LEU A 114 1.82 -7.08 11.09
CA LEU A 114 1.36 -5.93 10.30
C LEU A 114 2.13 -5.88 8.98
N GLY A 115 1.41 -5.87 7.87
CA GLY A 115 1.96 -5.53 6.55
C GLY A 115 1.92 -4.02 6.39
N LEU A 116 3.09 -3.39 6.40
CA LEU A 116 3.24 -1.94 6.31
C LEU A 116 3.73 -1.56 4.91
N ASP A 117 3.12 -0.55 4.28
CA ASP A 117 3.78 0.12 3.15
C ASP A 117 5.11 0.69 3.63
N VAL A 118 6.13 0.62 2.80
CA VAL A 118 7.51 1.08 3.10
C VAL A 118 7.63 2.54 3.54
N THR A 119 6.54 3.28 3.59
CA THR A 119 6.49 4.67 4.06
C THR A 119 5.99 4.84 5.49
N TRP A 120 5.45 3.77 6.11
CA TRP A 120 4.80 3.88 7.43
C TRP A 120 5.72 3.51 8.59
N GLU A 121 6.90 2.89 8.33
CA GLU A 121 7.81 2.41 9.37
C GLU A 121 8.26 3.54 10.30
N ALA A 122 8.54 4.72 9.75
CA ALA A 122 8.97 5.88 10.53
C ALA A 122 7.91 6.36 11.52
N GLU A 123 6.63 6.38 11.09
CA GLU A 123 5.50 6.73 11.92
C GLU A 123 5.25 5.66 12.99
N PHE A 124 5.06 4.41 12.56
CA PHE A 124 4.70 3.31 13.46
C PHE A 124 5.78 3.02 14.51
N ALA A 125 7.06 3.13 14.12
CA ALA A 125 8.16 3.02 15.05
C ALA A 125 8.28 4.22 15.99
N THR A 126 8.01 5.45 15.53
CA THR A 126 8.05 6.65 16.38
C THR A 126 6.90 6.67 17.37
N ALA A 127 5.72 6.19 16.97
CA ALA A 127 4.57 6.01 17.85
C ALA A 127 4.72 4.84 18.85
N GLY A 128 5.76 4.01 18.69
CA GLY A 128 6.01 2.87 19.57
C GLY A 128 5.08 1.67 19.31
N TRP A 129 4.44 1.62 18.14
CA TRP A 129 3.45 0.59 17.79
C TRP A 129 4.06 -0.72 17.30
N ILE A 130 5.31 -0.69 16.86
CA ILE A 130 6.03 -1.86 16.31
C ILE A 130 7.33 -2.12 17.05
N ARG A 131 7.67 -3.40 17.18
CA ARG A 131 8.86 -3.86 17.90
C ARG A 131 10.11 -3.80 17.01
N PRO A 132 11.25 -3.33 17.53
CA PRO A 132 12.53 -3.46 16.82
C PRO A 132 12.95 -4.93 16.72
N TRP A 133 13.57 -5.29 15.60
CA TRP A 133 14.20 -6.58 15.37
C TRP A 133 15.60 -6.59 16.00
N THR A 134 15.89 -7.59 16.83
CA THR A 134 17.15 -7.69 17.56
C THR A 134 17.66 -9.14 17.56
N GLY A 135 18.91 -9.35 18.03
CA GLY A 135 19.49 -10.69 18.22
C GLY A 135 19.45 -11.54 16.95
N GLN A 136 19.15 -12.82 17.12
CA GLN A 136 19.10 -13.81 16.05
C GLN A 136 18.03 -13.47 15.00
N PHE A 137 16.85 -13.04 15.40
CA PHE A 137 15.79 -12.66 14.44
C PHE A 137 16.24 -11.55 13.48
N LYS A 138 16.98 -10.55 13.98
CA LYS A 138 17.56 -9.52 13.13
C LYS A 138 18.58 -10.10 12.13
N GLN A 139 19.46 -11.00 12.59
CA GLN A 139 20.46 -11.61 11.72
C GLN A 139 19.82 -12.41 10.59
N GLU A 140 18.81 -13.23 10.90
CA GLU A 140 18.04 -13.99 9.91
C GLU A 140 17.28 -13.07 8.95
N ALA A 141 16.69 -11.99 9.46
CA ALA A 141 15.91 -11.03 8.67
C ALA A 141 16.75 -10.27 7.62
N ILE A 142 18.01 -9.94 7.92
CA ILE A 142 18.89 -9.21 6.99
C ILE A 142 19.60 -10.14 6.01
N GLN A 143 19.74 -11.43 6.34
CA GLN A 143 20.47 -12.38 5.51
C GLN A 143 19.85 -12.51 4.11
N GLY A 144 20.65 -12.27 3.07
CA GLY A 144 20.22 -12.37 1.67
C GLY A 144 19.20 -11.32 1.22
N THR A 145 18.80 -10.39 2.10
CA THR A 145 17.87 -9.30 1.75
C THR A 145 18.56 -8.24 0.90
N LEU A 146 17.92 -7.82 -0.19
CA LEU A 146 18.40 -6.75 -1.07
C LEU A 146 18.53 -5.43 -0.31
N LYS A 147 19.60 -4.68 -0.61
CA LYS A 147 19.94 -3.44 0.10
C LYS A 147 18.83 -2.36 -0.02
N GLY A 148 18.24 -2.21 -1.19
CA GLY A 148 17.17 -1.22 -1.42
C GLY A 148 15.98 -1.45 -0.49
N PRO A 149 15.29 -2.62 -0.55
CA PRO A 149 14.22 -2.97 0.37
C PRO A 149 14.63 -2.95 1.84
N LEU A 150 15.83 -3.46 2.20
CA LEU A 150 16.28 -3.45 3.59
C LEU A 150 16.36 -2.02 4.15
N ASN A 151 16.76 -1.07 3.32
CA ASN A 151 16.85 0.33 3.76
C ASN A 151 15.47 0.93 4.08
N THR A 152 14.36 0.46 3.49
CA THR A 152 13.02 0.95 3.84
C THR A 152 12.67 0.59 5.28
N ALA A 153 12.98 -0.61 5.72
CA ALA A 153 12.67 -1.17 7.04
C ALA A 153 13.54 -0.64 8.20
N ILE A 154 14.49 0.27 7.93
CA ILE A 154 15.38 0.84 8.96
C ILE A 154 14.93 2.24 9.31
N TRP A 155 14.62 2.47 10.59
CA TRP A 155 14.31 3.78 11.15
C TRP A 155 15.26 4.11 12.31
N ARG A 156 15.94 5.28 12.27
CA ARG A 156 16.91 5.74 13.28
C ARG A 156 17.94 4.65 13.67
N GLY A 157 18.47 3.93 12.65
CA GLY A 157 19.47 2.88 12.83
C GLY A 157 18.95 1.54 13.37
N LYS A 158 17.65 1.43 13.65
CA LYS A 158 17.00 0.19 14.10
C LYS A 158 16.26 -0.47 12.96
N LEU A 159 16.38 -1.79 12.81
CA LEU A 159 15.50 -2.58 11.96
C LEU A 159 14.15 -2.69 12.67
N VAL A 160 13.09 -2.11 12.12
CA VAL A 160 11.75 -2.04 12.75
C VAL A 160 10.70 -2.89 12.05
N ALA A 161 10.99 -3.32 10.84
CA ALA A 161 10.20 -4.26 10.05
C ALA A 161 11.14 -5.10 9.19
N VAL A 162 10.61 -6.04 8.41
CA VAL A 162 11.42 -6.82 7.46
C VAL A 162 10.74 -6.88 6.09
N PRO A 163 11.48 -6.65 5.01
CA PRO A 163 10.91 -6.64 3.67
C PRO A 163 10.27 -7.99 3.30
N TYR A 164 8.99 -7.93 2.90
CA TYR A 164 8.21 -9.07 2.42
C TYR A 164 8.20 -9.13 0.90
N ASN A 165 7.76 -8.06 0.25
CA ASN A 165 7.93 -7.86 -1.17
C ASN A 165 8.40 -6.42 -1.43
N SER A 166 9.13 -6.23 -2.51
CA SER A 166 9.41 -4.90 -3.04
C SER A 166 8.43 -4.56 -4.15
N ASN A 167 8.44 -3.31 -4.61
CA ASN A 167 7.65 -2.92 -5.75
C ASN A 167 8.33 -1.80 -6.52
N THR A 168 8.20 -1.82 -7.84
CA THR A 168 8.68 -0.77 -8.75
C THR A 168 7.90 -0.83 -10.05
N GLN A 169 7.60 0.32 -10.63
CA GLN A 169 6.84 0.39 -11.87
C GLN A 169 7.75 0.19 -13.09
N LEU A 170 7.20 -0.43 -14.13
CA LEU A 170 7.79 -0.53 -15.46
C LEU A 170 6.92 0.22 -16.47
N LEU A 171 7.47 0.47 -17.63
CA LEU A 171 6.68 0.74 -18.82
C LEU A 171 6.21 -0.60 -19.41
N TRP A 172 4.90 -0.78 -19.48
CA TRP A 172 4.24 -1.84 -20.23
C TRP A 172 3.72 -1.24 -21.54
N TYR A 173 3.85 -1.97 -22.64
CA TYR A 173 3.47 -1.41 -23.95
C TYR A 173 3.01 -2.48 -24.93
N ARG A 174 2.23 -2.05 -25.92
CA ARG A 174 1.73 -2.83 -27.03
C ARG A 174 2.75 -2.86 -28.18
N SER A 175 3.49 -3.98 -28.32
CA SER A 175 4.53 -4.12 -29.34
C SER A 175 4.00 -4.27 -30.79
N ASP A 176 2.71 -4.54 -30.95
CA ASP A 176 2.04 -4.46 -32.26
C ASP A 176 1.80 -3.03 -32.73
N LEU A 177 1.63 -2.09 -31.79
CA LEU A 177 1.45 -0.67 -32.05
C LEU A 177 2.78 0.10 -32.10
N VAL A 178 3.70 -0.23 -31.19
CA VAL A 178 4.98 0.48 -31.01
C VAL A 178 6.13 -0.54 -31.07
N LYS A 179 6.94 -0.48 -32.13
CA LYS A 179 8.03 -1.45 -32.35
C LYS A 179 9.22 -1.24 -31.41
N THR A 180 9.52 0.02 -31.09
CA THR A 180 10.62 0.39 -30.21
C THR A 180 10.04 1.14 -29.01
N PRO A 181 10.20 0.65 -27.76
CA PRO A 181 9.63 1.31 -26.59
C PRO A 181 10.25 2.70 -26.40
N PRO A 182 9.44 3.71 -26.03
CA PRO A 182 9.92 5.06 -25.78
C PRO A 182 10.86 5.10 -24.57
N LYS A 183 11.91 5.89 -24.66
CA LYS A 183 12.92 6.05 -23.60
C LYS A 183 12.64 7.26 -22.70
N THR A 184 11.80 8.19 -23.15
CA THR A 184 11.46 9.41 -22.40
C THR A 184 9.96 9.63 -22.38
N TRP A 185 9.48 10.41 -21.41
CA TRP A 185 8.09 10.86 -21.35
C TRP A 185 7.67 11.61 -22.60
N ALA A 186 8.54 12.51 -23.11
CA ALA A 186 8.24 13.26 -24.31
C ALA A 186 8.08 12.35 -25.55
N GLN A 187 8.93 11.33 -25.68
CA GLN A 187 8.79 10.35 -26.76
C GLN A 187 7.52 9.53 -26.61
N MET A 188 7.20 9.05 -25.38
CA MET A 188 6.02 8.25 -25.13
C MET A 188 4.73 9.01 -25.48
N MET A 189 4.63 10.28 -25.07
CA MET A 189 3.48 11.12 -25.43
C MET A 189 3.40 11.35 -26.95
N ALA A 190 4.51 11.64 -27.61
CA ALA A 190 4.53 11.82 -29.07
C ALA A 190 4.11 10.55 -29.82
N ASP A 191 4.58 9.37 -29.39
CA ASP A 191 4.18 8.08 -29.97
C ASP A 191 2.68 7.83 -29.77
N ALA A 192 2.15 8.11 -28.59
CA ALA A 192 0.74 7.99 -28.28
C ALA A 192 -0.14 8.93 -29.12
N GLU A 193 0.25 10.21 -29.23
CA GLU A 193 -0.45 11.18 -30.07
C GLU A 193 -0.41 10.81 -31.57
N ALA A 194 0.68 10.22 -32.03
CA ALA A 194 0.77 9.71 -33.40
C ALA A 194 -0.18 8.52 -33.64
N LEU A 195 -0.37 7.66 -32.66
CA LEU A 195 -1.36 6.56 -32.69
C LEU A 195 -2.78 7.13 -32.68
N ALA A 196 -3.06 8.13 -31.85
CA ALA A 196 -4.36 8.81 -31.78
C ALA A 196 -4.77 9.37 -33.14
N LYS A 197 -3.88 10.04 -33.85
CA LYS A 197 -4.10 10.57 -35.22
C LYS A 197 -4.43 9.47 -36.24
N GLN A 198 -4.04 8.23 -35.96
CA GLN A 198 -4.35 7.06 -36.81
C GLN A 198 -5.60 6.31 -36.37
N GLY A 199 -6.32 6.79 -35.34
CA GLY A 199 -7.49 6.12 -34.77
C GLY A 199 -7.16 4.78 -34.09
N LYS A 200 -5.89 4.59 -33.66
CA LYS A 200 -5.42 3.37 -32.97
C LYS A 200 -5.53 3.51 -31.46
N PRO A 201 -5.47 2.39 -30.71
CA PRO A 201 -5.26 2.42 -29.28
C PRO A 201 -4.03 3.28 -28.95
N HIS A 202 -4.17 4.26 -28.05
CA HIS A 202 -3.13 5.27 -27.88
C HIS A 202 -3.00 5.79 -26.44
N LEU A 203 -3.89 5.41 -25.53
CA LEU A 203 -3.90 5.96 -24.20
C LEU A 203 -2.64 5.56 -23.41
N ILE A 204 -2.24 6.43 -22.50
CA ILE A 204 -1.19 6.21 -21.51
C ILE A 204 -1.85 6.09 -20.16
N GLU A 205 -1.83 4.88 -19.59
CA GLU A 205 -2.41 4.57 -18.29
C GLU A 205 -1.42 4.80 -17.17
N ILE A 206 -1.82 5.56 -16.16
CA ILE A 206 -1.06 5.84 -14.96
C ILE A 206 -1.98 6.31 -13.83
N GLN A 207 -1.53 6.16 -12.58
CA GLN A 207 -2.28 6.52 -11.37
C GLN A 207 -2.40 8.04 -11.23
N GLY A 208 -3.58 8.60 -11.47
CA GLY A 208 -3.84 10.04 -11.39
C GLY A 208 -4.89 10.44 -10.34
N ALA A 209 -5.52 9.48 -9.65
CA ALA A 209 -6.46 9.72 -8.56
C ALA A 209 -5.79 10.41 -7.36
N GLN A 210 -6.59 11.04 -6.50
CA GLN A 210 -6.09 11.73 -5.30
C GLN A 210 -5.80 10.72 -4.17
N TYR A 211 -4.63 10.07 -4.22
CA TYR A 211 -4.16 9.10 -3.22
C TYR A 211 -2.64 8.90 -3.35
N GLU A 212 -2.07 7.97 -2.57
CA GLU A 212 -0.62 7.70 -2.54
C GLU A 212 -0.01 7.35 -3.91
N GLY A 213 -0.74 6.65 -4.81
CA GLY A 213 -0.23 6.28 -6.14
C GLY A 213 0.15 7.49 -7.00
N THR A 214 -0.59 8.60 -6.89
CA THR A 214 -0.24 9.85 -7.57
C THR A 214 1.01 10.50 -6.96
N VAL A 215 1.22 10.34 -5.66
CA VAL A 215 2.47 10.78 -4.99
C VAL A 215 3.67 9.95 -5.46
N VAL A 216 3.49 8.65 -5.66
CA VAL A 216 4.51 7.77 -6.28
C VAL A 216 4.91 8.26 -7.67
N TRP A 217 3.93 8.62 -8.52
CA TRP A 217 4.20 9.21 -9.84
C TRP A 217 5.00 10.51 -9.72
N PHE A 218 4.53 11.46 -8.91
CA PHE A 218 5.22 12.73 -8.68
C PHE A 218 6.66 12.53 -8.15
N ASN A 219 6.85 11.67 -7.13
CA ASN A 219 8.16 11.36 -6.57
C ASN A 219 9.11 10.74 -7.61
N THR A 220 8.59 9.81 -8.44
CA THR A 220 9.36 9.21 -9.55
C THR A 220 9.86 10.26 -10.52
N LEU A 221 9.00 11.20 -10.92
CA LEU A 221 9.37 12.28 -11.85
C LEU A 221 10.39 13.24 -11.23
N VAL A 222 10.18 13.66 -9.97
CA VAL A 222 11.10 14.54 -9.23
C VAL A 222 12.48 13.89 -9.09
N ALA A 223 12.54 12.63 -8.68
CA ALA A 223 13.78 11.89 -8.51
C ALA A 223 14.49 11.65 -9.86
N SER A 224 13.74 11.33 -10.91
CA SER A 224 14.26 11.17 -12.28
C SER A 224 14.79 12.48 -12.86
N ALA A 225 14.27 13.62 -12.41
CA ALA A 225 14.79 14.94 -12.74
C ALA A 225 15.98 15.37 -11.87
N GLY A 226 16.42 14.53 -10.91
CA GLY A 226 17.58 14.77 -10.04
C GLY A 226 17.27 15.54 -8.75
N GLY A 227 15.99 15.59 -8.34
CA GLY A 227 15.54 16.27 -7.11
C GLY A 227 15.09 15.32 -6.00
N SER A 228 14.57 15.91 -4.96
CA SER A 228 13.87 15.26 -3.85
C SER A 228 12.71 16.14 -3.38
N ILE A 229 11.73 15.54 -2.71
CA ILE A 229 10.56 16.27 -2.18
C ILE A 229 10.92 17.02 -0.90
N LEU A 230 11.66 16.35 0.00
CA LEU A 230 12.13 16.94 1.25
C LEU A 230 13.66 17.07 1.24
N ASN A 231 14.16 17.97 2.08
CA ASN A 231 15.57 18.09 2.38
C ASN A 231 16.11 16.80 3.08
N PRO A 232 17.43 16.59 3.15
CA PRO A 232 18.01 15.36 3.73
C PRO A 232 17.60 15.07 5.18
N THR A 233 17.24 16.13 5.95
CA THR A 233 16.77 15.98 7.34
C THR A 233 15.27 15.79 7.45
N SER A 234 14.53 15.79 6.33
CA SER A 234 13.07 15.69 6.25
C SER A 234 12.31 16.74 7.08
N THR A 235 12.90 17.94 7.22
CA THR A 235 12.35 19.05 8.01
C THR A 235 11.74 20.17 7.17
N ALA A 236 11.97 20.17 5.85
CA ALA A 236 11.44 21.19 4.94
C ALA A 236 11.28 20.64 3.51
N ALA A 237 10.35 21.23 2.77
CA ALA A 237 10.19 20.96 1.34
C ALA A 237 11.43 21.43 0.54
N GLN A 238 11.93 20.56 -0.35
CA GLN A 238 13.08 20.84 -1.24
C GLN A 238 12.61 20.86 -2.71
N LEU A 239 11.59 21.64 -3.00
CA LEU A 239 11.03 21.76 -4.34
C LEU A 239 11.75 22.88 -5.13
N GLY A 240 12.22 22.54 -6.34
CA GLY A 240 12.96 23.44 -7.23
C GLY A 240 12.74 23.07 -8.71
N ALA A 241 13.74 23.28 -9.56
CA ALA A 241 13.65 22.95 -10.99
C ALA A 241 13.23 21.50 -11.29
N PRO A 242 13.69 20.45 -10.53
CA PRO A 242 13.23 19.07 -10.74
C PRO A 242 11.73 18.88 -10.53
N SER A 243 11.15 19.47 -9.48
CA SER A 243 9.71 19.35 -9.20
C SER A 243 8.87 20.16 -10.21
N LEU A 244 9.36 21.31 -10.66
CA LEU A 244 8.71 22.06 -11.73
C LEU A 244 8.64 21.23 -13.02
N LYS A 245 9.74 20.56 -13.39
CA LYS A 245 9.76 19.65 -14.54
C LYS A 245 8.79 18.47 -14.36
N ALA A 246 8.70 17.90 -13.16
CA ALA A 246 7.75 16.83 -12.85
C ALA A 246 6.30 17.29 -13.07
N LEU A 247 5.92 18.44 -12.52
CA LEU A 247 4.58 19.03 -12.69
C LEU A 247 4.27 19.33 -14.15
N THR A 248 5.28 19.80 -14.91
CA THR A 248 5.13 20.03 -16.35
C THR A 248 4.81 18.74 -17.11
N VAL A 249 5.50 17.63 -16.81
CA VAL A 249 5.22 16.32 -17.45
C VAL A 249 3.80 15.84 -17.10
N MET A 250 3.38 15.95 -15.83
CA MET A 250 2.04 15.57 -15.40
C MET A 250 0.97 16.38 -16.13
N LYS A 251 1.14 17.70 -16.21
CA LYS A 251 0.22 18.59 -16.93
C LYS A 251 0.18 18.28 -18.43
N GLN A 252 1.33 18.09 -19.07
CA GLN A 252 1.41 17.79 -20.50
C GLN A 252 0.67 16.50 -20.82
N LEU A 253 0.87 15.43 -20.05
CA LEU A 253 0.08 14.21 -20.24
C LEU A 253 -1.41 14.50 -20.11
N ALA A 254 -1.83 15.08 -19.00
CA ALA A 254 -3.24 15.28 -18.66
C ALA A 254 -4.00 16.19 -19.65
N THR A 255 -3.31 16.99 -20.44
CA THR A 255 -3.90 17.89 -21.44
C THR A 255 -3.66 17.45 -22.89
N SER A 256 -3.00 16.30 -23.09
CA SER A 256 -2.78 15.70 -24.40
C SER A 256 -3.90 14.75 -24.80
N SER A 257 -3.97 14.41 -26.09
CA SER A 257 -4.86 13.34 -26.58
C SER A 257 -4.43 11.93 -26.13
N ALA A 258 -3.25 11.81 -25.53
CA ALA A 258 -2.73 10.56 -24.99
C ALA A 258 -3.28 10.23 -23.58
N ALA A 259 -3.90 11.19 -22.89
CA ALA A 259 -4.46 10.95 -21.56
C ALA A 259 -5.74 10.12 -21.64
N ASP A 260 -5.88 9.15 -20.75
CA ASP A 260 -7.19 8.56 -20.50
C ASP A 260 -8.14 9.62 -19.94
N PRO A 261 -9.37 9.74 -20.45
CA PRO A 261 -10.36 10.70 -19.92
C PRO A 261 -10.63 10.55 -18.41
N SER A 262 -10.45 9.36 -17.87
CA SER A 262 -10.63 9.05 -16.44
C SER A 262 -9.34 9.20 -15.61
N LEU A 263 -8.24 9.69 -16.17
CA LEU A 263 -6.94 9.78 -15.50
C LEU A 263 -7.02 10.30 -14.06
N GLY A 264 -7.85 11.33 -13.80
CA GLY A 264 -7.98 11.94 -12.48
C GLY A 264 -8.62 11.06 -11.40
N VAL A 265 -9.14 9.89 -11.75
CA VAL A 265 -9.77 8.93 -10.82
C VAL A 265 -9.18 7.52 -10.93
N GLN A 266 -8.15 7.34 -11.76
CA GLN A 266 -7.52 6.03 -11.98
C GLN A 266 -6.52 5.68 -10.87
N MET A 267 -6.59 4.44 -10.44
CA MET A 267 -5.65 3.71 -9.59
C MET A 267 -5.05 2.53 -10.36
N GLU A 268 -4.25 1.71 -9.71
CA GLU A 268 -3.50 0.59 -10.33
C GLU A 268 -4.41 -0.38 -11.10
N ASP A 269 -5.54 -0.79 -10.49
CA ASP A 269 -6.45 -1.75 -11.12
C ASP A 269 -7.23 -1.17 -12.29
N GLN A 270 -7.62 0.11 -12.23
CA GLN A 270 -8.29 0.76 -13.36
C GLN A 270 -7.35 0.87 -14.55
N ASN A 271 -6.07 1.21 -14.33
CA ASN A 271 -5.05 1.24 -15.39
C ASN A 271 -4.88 -0.16 -16.02
N ARG A 272 -4.75 -1.20 -15.20
CA ARG A 272 -4.67 -2.59 -15.67
C ARG A 272 -5.87 -2.96 -16.56
N LEU A 273 -7.09 -2.69 -16.07
CA LEU A 273 -8.32 -2.98 -16.81
C LEU A 273 -8.41 -2.21 -18.13
N ALA A 274 -7.99 -0.94 -18.16
CA ALA A 274 -7.94 -0.13 -19.37
C ALA A 274 -6.95 -0.71 -20.39
N MET A 275 -5.76 -1.12 -19.94
CA MET A 275 -4.77 -1.79 -20.81
C MET A 275 -5.29 -3.13 -21.32
N GLU A 276 -5.92 -3.94 -20.48
CA GLU A 276 -6.52 -5.23 -20.83
C GLU A 276 -7.73 -5.08 -21.77
N SER A 277 -8.46 -3.97 -21.71
CA SER A 277 -9.53 -3.66 -22.68
C SER A 277 -9.02 -3.35 -24.08
N GLY A 278 -7.71 -3.10 -24.23
CA GLY A 278 -7.04 -2.84 -25.50
C GLY A 278 -7.11 -1.39 -25.99
N THR A 279 -7.61 -0.44 -25.19
CA THR A 279 -7.69 1.00 -25.53
C THR A 279 -6.37 1.73 -25.37
N ALA A 280 -5.48 1.22 -24.51
CA ALA A 280 -4.18 1.81 -24.22
C ALA A 280 -3.05 1.23 -25.07
N ALA A 281 -2.06 2.05 -25.37
CA ALA A 281 -0.80 1.66 -25.97
C ALA A 281 0.32 1.49 -24.93
N PHE A 282 0.21 2.23 -23.84
CA PHE A 282 1.21 2.30 -22.76
C PHE A 282 0.56 2.26 -21.39
N GLU A 283 1.25 1.65 -20.44
CA GLU A 283 0.85 1.62 -19.03
C GLU A 283 2.10 1.73 -18.13
N LEU A 284 2.08 2.63 -17.16
CA LEU A 284 3.06 2.76 -16.10
C LEU A 284 2.49 2.09 -14.84
N ASN A 285 2.87 0.85 -14.57
CA ASN A 285 2.27 0.08 -13.48
C ASN A 285 3.25 -0.98 -12.95
N TYR A 286 2.85 -1.60 -11.85
CA TYR A 286 3.61 -2.63 -11.16
C TYR A 286 3.52 -4.00 -11.87
N PRO A 287 4.45 -4.91 -11.57
CA PRO A 287 4.55 -6.20 -12.30
C PRO A 287 3.34 -7.13 -12.19
N PHE A 288 2.42 -6.91 -11.25
CA PHE A 288 1.19 -7.73 -11.13
C PHE A 288 0.32 -7.71 -12.40
N VAL A 289 0.45 -6.67 -13.22
CA VAL A 289 -0.27 -6.58 -14.51
C VAL A 289 0.17 -7.67 -15.50
N TYR A 290 1.38 -8.21 -15.36
CA TYR A 290 1.89 -9.22 -16.29
C TYR A 290 1.20 -10.58 -16.16
N PRO A 291 1.12 -11.20 -14.97
CA PRO A 291 0.34 -12.41 -14.81
C PRO A 291 -1.16 -12.21 -15.04
N SER A 292 -1.71 -11.04 -14.71
CA SER A 292 -3.12 -10.70 -14.98
C SER A 292 -3.40 -10.68 -16.49
N MET A 293 -2.65 -9.88 -17.26
CA MET A 293 -2.79 -9.84 -18.73
C MET A 293 -2.65 -11.23 -19.37
N LYS A 294 -1.73 -12.05 -18.85
CA LYS A 294 -1.54 -13.42 -19.34
C LYS A 294 -2.76 -14.31 -19.11
N ALA A 295 -3.40 -14.17 -17.95
CA ALA A 295 -4.57 -14.97 -17.57
C ALA A 295 -5.83 -14.49 -18.28
N ASP A 296 -6.07 -13.18 -18.28
CA ASP A 296 -7.35 -12.60 -18.65
C ASP A 296 -7.42 -12.24 -20.15
N GLN A 297 -6.28 -11.90 -20.78
CA GLN A 297 -6.21 -11.47 -22.18
C GLN A 297 -5.10 -12.19 -22.96
N PRO A 298 -5.15 -13.53 -23.13
CA PRO A 298 -4.06 -14.33 -23.71
C PRO A 298 -3.73 -13.94 -25.16
N THR A 299 -4.68 -13.40 -25.91
CA THR A 299 -4.44 -12.90 -27.28
C THR A 299 -3.63 -11.61 -27.26
N LEU A 300 -4.00 -10.66 -26.42
CA LEU A 300 -3.31 -9.37 -26.27
C LEU A 300 -1.94 -9.54 -25.63
N PHE A 301 -1.80 -10.50 -24.72
CA PHE A 301 -0.56 -10.84 -24.03
C PHE A 301 0.61 -11.12 -24.97
N LYS A 302 0.36 -11.67 -26.18
CA LYS A 302 1.42 -11.89 -27.20
C LYS A 302 2.15 -10.61 -27.56
N HIS A 303 1.48 -9.48 -27.48
CA HIS A 303 1.96 -8.15 -27.80
C HIS A 303 2.28 -7.31 -26.57
N PHE A 304 1.97 -7.78 -25.38
CA PHE A 304 2.23 -7.10 -24.12
C PHE A 304 3.71 -7.27 -23.72
N LYS A 305 4.47 -6.18 -23.77
CA LYS A 305 5.90 -6.15 -23.52
C LYS A 305 6.23 -5.13 -22.44
N TRP A 306 7.47 -5.13 -22.00
CA TRP A 306 7.97 -4.26 -20.95
C TRP A 306 9.24 -3.52 -21.38
N ALA A 307 9.49 -2.38 -20.74
CA ALA A 307 10.69 -1.58 -20.91
C ALA A 307 11.02 -0.84 -19.62
N PRO A 308 12.22 -0.25 -19.49
CA PRO A 308 12.51 0.68 -18.41
C PRO A 308 11.48 1.81 -18.36
N TYR A 309 11.17 2.27 -17.16
CA TYR A 309 10.32 3.44 -16.97
C TYR A 309 10.87 4.64 -17.74
N PRO A 310 10.05 5.41 -18.48
CA PRO A 310 10.51 6.52 -19.30
C PRO A 310 11.18 7.60 -18.46
N SER A 311 12.32 8.09 -18.92
CA SER A 311 13.04 9.14 -18.22
C SER A 311 12.44 10.52 -18.45
N VAL A 312 12.64 11.41 -17.47
CA VAL A 312 12.28 12.83 -17.57
C VAL A 312 13.35 13.61 -18.33
N ILE A 313 14.60 13.16 -18.26
CA ILE A 313 15.76 13.80 -18.88
C ILE A 313 16.37 12.83 -19.90
N ALA A 314 16.45 13.22 -21.15
CA ALA A 314 17.08 12.41 -22.20
C ALA A 314 18.52 12.02 -21.81
N GLY A 315 18.88 10.77 -22.05
CA GLY A 315 20.20 10.23 -21.74
C GLY A 315 20.46 9.90 -20.26
N LYS A 316 19.49 10.16 -19.36
CA LYS A 316 19.59 9.75 -17.95
C LYS A 316 18.54 8.66 -17.65
N PRO A 317 18.88 7.61 -16.90
CA PRO A 317 17.90 6.61 -16.50
C PRO A 317 16.87 7.21 -15.53
N ALA A 318 15.64 6.71 -15.59
CA ALA A 318 14.64 7.06 -14.58
C ALA A 318 15.05 6.50 -13.19
N ARG A 319 14.74 7.26 -12.15
CA ARG A 319 14.83 6.83 -10.76
C ARG A 319 13.42 6.55 -10.25
N VAL A 320 12.97 5.32 -10.45
CA VAL A 320 11.60 4.91 -10.13
C VAL A 320 11.44 4.77 -8.62
N THR A 321 10.31 5.18 -8.11
CA THR A 321 9.99 5.05 -6.68
C THR A 321 9.97 3.57 -6.29
N ILE A 322 10.68 3.24 -5.21
CA ILE A 322 10.63 1.92 -4.56
C ILE A 322 9.42 1.90 -3.65
N GLY A 323 8.56 0.94 -3.86
CA GLY A 323 7.47 0.56 -2.99
C GLY A 323 7.67 -0.84 -2.44
N GLY A 324 6.64 -1.37 -1.81
CA GLY A 324 6.61 -2.70 -1.25
C GLY A 324 5.94 -2.73 0.11
N ILE A 325 5.91 -3.93 0.66
CA ILE A 325 5.38 -4.19 1.99
C ILE A 325 6.48 -4.75 2.87
N ASP A 326 6.62 -4.17 4.04
CA ASP A 326 7.47 -4.65 5.12
C ASP A 326 6.59 -5.28 6.22
N LEU A 327 7.00 -6.40 6.79
CA LEU A 327 6.28 -7.06 7.87
C LEU A 327 6.83 -6.62 9.22
N ALA A 328 5.97 -6.10 10.08
CA ALA A 328 6.30 -5.69 11.44
C ALA A 328 5.56 -6.53 12.49
N VAL A 329 6.11 -6.59 13.70
CA VAL A 329 5.47 -7.21 14.86
C VAL A 329 4.95 -6.11 15.77
N SER A 330 3.65 -6.17 16.11
CA SER A 330 2.99 -5.21 16.98
C SER A 330 3.60 -5.22 18.39
N THR A 331 3.75 -4.04 18.97
CA THR A 331 4.16 -3.90 20.38
C THR A 331 3.12 -4.50 21.33
N TYR A 332 1.85 -4.50 20.94
CA TYR A 332 0.74 -5.01 21.74
C TYR A 332 0.51 -6.52 21.62
N SER A 333 1.19 -7.17 20.64
CA SER A 333 1.08 -8.63 20.50
C SER A 333 1.48 -9.36 21.79
N GLN A 334 0.61 -10.26 22.26
CA GLN A 334 0.85 -11.13 23.39
C GLN A 334 1.77 -12.32 23.04
N HIS A 335 2.01 -12.53 21.72
CA HIS A 335 2.74 -13.68 21.17
C HIS A 335 3.95 -13.24 20.33
N ALA A 336 4.66 -12.17 20.71
CA ALA A 336 5.68 -11.52 19.90
C ALA A 336 6.78 -12.48 19.38
N GLN A 337 7.24 -13.44 20.20
CA GLN A 337 8.26 -14.41 19.78
C GLN A 337 7.75 -15.31 18.64
N LEU A 338 6.52 -15.80 18.74
CA LEU A 338 5.89 -16.58 17.67
C LEU A 338 5.61 -15.72 16.43
N ALA A 339 5.23 -14.45 16.61
CA ALA A 339 5.03 -13.52 15.53
C ALA A 339 6.33 -13.26 14.74
N PHE A 340 7.49 -13.08 15.39
CA PHE A 340 8.78 -12.98 14.71
C PHE A 340 9.11 -14.24 13.89
N GLN A 341 8.89 -15.44 14.45
CA GLN A 341 9.08 -16.71 13.73
C GLN A 341 8.15 -16.80 12.52
N ALA A 342 6.87 -16.48 12.69
CA ALA A 342 5.89 -16.47 11.62
C ALA A 342 6.25 -15.50 10.49
N VAL A 343 6.72 -14.30 10.81
CA VAL A 343 7.18 -13.32 9.82
C VAL A 343 8.37 -13.84 9.01
N LEU A 344 9.37 -14.46 9.65
CA LEU A 344 10.52 -15.07 8.94
C LEU A 344 10.06 -16.20 8.01
N CYS A 345 9.06 -16.99 8.43
CA CYS A 345 8.45 -17.99 7.55
C CYS A 345 7.70 -17.34 6.38
N LEU A 346 6.82 -16.37 6.65
CA LEU A 346 6.02 -15.69 5.61
C LEU A 346 6.90 -15.13 4.48
N ARG A 347 8.06 -14.58 4.83
CA ARG A 347 9.00 -13.98 3.89
C ARG A 347 10.10 -14.92 3.36
N ASN A 348 10.04 -16.20 3.61
CA ASN A 348 11.05 -17.14 3.13
C ASN A 348 11.12 -17.19 1.59
N ALA A 349 12.22 -17.76 1.05
CA ALA A 349 12.47 -17.77 -0.40
C ALA A 349 11.36 -18.46 -1.20
N GLN A 350 10.79 -19.55 -0.67
CA GLN A 350 9.73 -20.30 -1.36
C GLN A 350 8.42 -19.48 -1.43
N ASN A 351 8.04 -18.82 -0.33
CA ASN A 351 6.84 -18.00 -0.30
C ASN A 351 7.01 -16.75 -1.19
N GLN A 352 8.19 -16.11 -1.19
CA GLN A 352 8.48 -15.00 -2.10
C GLN A 352 8.50 -15.43 -3.57
N LEU A 353 9.00 -16.64 -3.89
CA LEU A 353 8.91 -17.18 -5.23
C LEU A 353 7.45 -17.36 -5.66
N THR A 354 6.62 -17.94 -4.80
CA THR A 354 5.19 -18.11 -5.04
C THR A 354 4.50 -16.77 -5.27
N ALA A 355 4.83 -15.76 -4.44
CA ALA A 355 4.29 -14.40 -4.56
C ALA A 355 4.69 -13.72 -5.89
N ALA A 356 5.93 -13.92 -6.33
CA ALA A 356 6.39 -13.39 -7.61
C ALA A 356 5.70 -14.07 -8.79
N VAL A 357 5.65 -15.41 -8.79
CA VAL A 357 5.12 -16.20 -9.92
C VAL A 357 3.60 -16.03 -10.07
N LYS A 358 2.86 -16.09 -8.97
CA LYS A 358 1.39 -15.97 -8.97
C LYS A 358 0.89 -14.52 -8.97
N GLY A 359 1.47 -13.71 -8.09
CA GLY A 359 0.98 -12.37 -7.80
C GLY A 359 1.78 -11.23 -8.45
N GLY A 360 2.87 -11.55 -9.14
CA GLY A 360 3.72 -10.50 -9.72
C GLY A 360 4.39 -9.60 -8.67
N LEU A 361 4.58 -10.10 -7.42
CA LEU A 361 5.18 -9.35 -6.33
C LEU A 361 6.71 -9.54 -6.33
N PRO A 362 7.52 -8.51 -6.60
CA PRO A 362 8.97 -8.63 -6.66
C PRO A 362 9.59 -9.11 -5.34
N PRO A 363 10.44 -10.14 -5.36
CA PRO A 363 11.10 -10.64 -4.17
C PRO A 363 12.05 -9.62 -3.55
N THR A 364 12.25 -9.73 -2.24
CA THR A 364 13.25 -8.97 -1.48
C THR A 364 14.51 -9.78 -1.16
N LEU A 365 14.47 -11.10 -1.39
CA LEU A 365 15.62 -12.00 -1.26
C LEU A 365 16.33 -12.18 -2.60
N ALA A 366 17.63 -11.89 -2.64
CA ALA A 366 18.46 -11.95 -3.85
C ALA A 366 18.47 -13.36 -4.50
N SER A 367 18.45 -14.43 -3.68
CA SER A 367 18.47 -15.82 -4.16
C SER A 367 17.27 -16.19 -5.04
N VAL A 368 16.10 -15.56 -4.83
CA VAL A 368 14.88 -15.87 -5.57
C VAL A 368 14.99 -15.47 -7.05
N TYR A 369 15.72 -14.40 -7.36
CA TYR A 369 15.90 -13.94 -8.75
C TYR A 369 16.65 -14.94 -9.65
N ASN A 370 17.43 -15.87 -9.06
CA ASN A 370 18.16 -16.90 -9.76
C ASN A 370 17.37 -18.22 -9.92
N ASN A 371 16.16 -18.30 -9.34
CA ASN A 371 15.34 -19.50 -9.43
C ASN A 371 14.82 -19.70 -10.87
N PRO A 372 14.89 -20.91 -11.46
CA PRO A 372 14.39 -21.19 -12.82
C PRO A 372 12.91 -20.85 -13.02
N GLN A 373 12.05 -21.08 -12.03
CA GLN A 373 10.62 -20.71 -12.11
C GLN A 373 10.45 -19.19 -12.18
N MET A 374 11.24 -18.43 -11.43
CA MET A 374 11.28 -16.97 -11.52
C MET A 374 11.72 -16.50 -12.91
N GLN A 375 12.73 -17.16 -13.50
CA GLN A 375 13.20 -16.81 -14.85
C GLN A 375 12.13 -16.97 -15.91
N SER A 376 11.36 -18.04 -15.84
CA SER A 376 10.28 -18.34 -16.78
C SER A 376 9.07 -17.40 -16.59
N ALA A 377 8.62 -17.22 -15.34
CA ALA A 377 7.41 -16.46 -15.04
C ALA A 377 7.63 -14.93 -15.02
N TYR A 378 8.88 -14.51 -14.84
CA TYR A 378 9.26 -13.11 -14.62
C TYR A 378 10.41 -12.69 -15.54
N PRO A 379 10.20 -12.67 -16.88
CA PRO A 379 11.27 -12.45 -17.84
C PRO A 379 11.96 -11.07 -17.69
N PHE A 380 11.28 -10.10 -17.07
CA PHE A 380 11.81 -8.75 -16.76
C PHE A 380 12.54 -8.66 -15.41
N ARG A 381 12.84 -9.77 -14.74
CA ARG A 381 13.43 -9.81 -13.38
C ARG A 381 14.72 -9.00 -13.21
N HIS A 382 15.58 -8.97 -14.24
CA HIS A 382 16.81 -8.20 -14.18
C HIS A 382 16.57 -6.69 -14.16
N LEU A 383 15.57 -6.22 -14.90
CA LEU A 383 15.15 -4.83 -14.90
C LEU A 383 14.58 -4.42 -13.55
N ILE A 384 13.72 -5.28 -12.96
CA ILE A 384 13.20 -5.06 -11.61
C ILE A 384 14.34 -4.97 -10.60
N LEU A 385 15.27 -5.94 -10.61
CA LEU A 385 16.41 -5.95 -9.69
C LEU A 385 17.27 -4.69 -9.82
N GLN A 386 17.52 -4.23 -11.05
CA GLN A 386 18.22 -2.98 -11.32
C GLN A 386 17.49 -1.76 -10.75
N GLN A 387 16.17 -1.66 -10.98
CA GLN A 387 15.37 -0.54 -10.49
C GLN A 387 15.23 -0.54 -8.97
N VAL A 388 15.02 -1.69 -8.33
CA VAL A 388 14.94 -1.83 -6.86
C VAL A 388 16.27 -1.43 -6.19
N ASN A 389 17.41 -1.71 -6.82
CA ASN A 389 18.73 -1.32 -6.28
C ASN A 389 19.05 0.17 -6.47
N ASN A 390 18.52 0.81 -7.52
CA ASN A 390 18.85 2.19 -7.90
C ASN A 390 17.66 3.17 -7.78
N GLY A 391 16.54 2.72 -7.29
CA GLY A 391 15.30 3.49 -7.24
C GLY A 391 15.32 4.64 -6.23
N ALA A 392 14.24 5.41 -6.24
CA ALA A 392 14.02 6.51 -5.33
C ALA A 392 13.22 6.05 -4.11
N VAL A 393 13.72 6.31 -2.93
CA VAL A 393 12.95 6.14 -1.69
C VAL A 393 12.11 7.39 -1.47
N ARG A 394 10.85 7.22 -1.10
CA ARG A 394 9.99 8.32 -0.64
C ARG A 394 10.52 8.92 0.67
N PRO A 395 10.19 10.17 1.02
CA PRO A 395 10.70 10.80 2.23
C PRO A 395 10.44 9.97 3.50
N LYS A 396 11.48 9.71 4.29
CA LYS A 396 11.36 9.02 5.57
C LYS A 396 11.10 10.03 6.68
N THR A 397 9.87 10.12 7.12
CA THR A 397 9.45 10.97 8.23
C THR A 397 8.20 10.39 8.90
N PRO A 398 8.04 10.52 10.23
CA PRO A 398 6.78 10.14 10.89
C PRO A 398 5.56 10.90 10.38
N LEU A 399 5.78 12.03 9.70
CA LEU A 399 4.75 12.89 9.13
C LEU A 399 4.50 12.60 7.64
N TYR A 400 4.99 11.45 7.13
CA TYR A 400 4.87 11.15 5.70
C TYR A 400 3.42 11.21 5.21
N GLN A 401 2.46 10.69 5.97
CA GLN A 401 1.06 10.66 5.55
C GLN A 401 0.49 12.06 5.30
N VAL A 402 0.77 13.01 6.19
CA VAL A 402 0.30 14.40 5.98
C VAL A 402 1.03 15.09 4.82
N VAL A 403 2.28 14.73 4.57
CA VAL A 403 3.02 15.19 3.37
C VAL A 403 2.41 14.58 2.10
N SER A 404 2.10 13.28 2.11
CA SER A 404 1.46 12.59 0.99
C SER A 404 0.08 13.18 0.66
N VAL A 405 -0.76 13.41 1.66
CA VAL A 405 -2.06 14.08 1.50
C VAL A 405 -1.89 15.48 0.90
N ALA A 406 -0.93 16.27 1.40
CA ALA A 406 -0.66 17.61 0.86
C ALA A 406 -0.24 17.55 -0.63
N ILE A 407 0.56 16.56 -1.01
CA ILE A 407 0.99 16.38 -2.40
C ILE A 407 -0.19 15.93 -3.26
N SER A 408 -0.86 14.83 -2.91
CA SER A 408 -1.95 14.26 -3.71
C SER A 408 -3.06 15.28 -3.96
N HIS A 409 -3.38 16.10 -2.97
CA HIS A 409 -4.38 17.17 -3.08
C HIS A 409 -3.99 18.27 -4.09
N GLN A 410 -2.69 18.55 -4.23
CA GLN A 410 -2.21 19.61 -5.14
C GLN A 410 -1.96 19.11 -6.57
N VAL A 411 -1.69 17.82 -6.76
CA VAL A 411 -1.34 17.25 -8.07
C VAL A 411 -2.45 16.41 -8.70
N SER A 412 -3.58 16.22 -8.01
CA SER A 412 -4.76 15.51 -8.52
C SER A 412 -6.01 16.42 -8.50
N PRO A 413 -6.83 16.42 -9.57
CA PRO A 413 -6.58 15.75 -10.84
C PRO A 413 -5.44 16.42 -11.62
N PRO A 414 -4.58 15.67 -12.36
CA PRO A 414 -3.41 16.24 -13.03
C PRO A 414 -3.71 17.33 -14.05
N GLY A 415 -4.93 17.35 -14.60
CA GLY A 415 -5.41 18.41 -15.49
C GLY A 415 -5.51 19.79 -14.84
N SER A 416 -5.64 19.87 -13.51
CA SER A 416 -5.72 21.15 -12.77
C SER A 416 -4.35 21.78 -12.47
N ILE A 417 -3.26 21.05 -12.72
CA ILE A 417 -1.91 21.54 -12.44
C ILE A 417 -1.59 22.81 -13.26
N ASP A 418 -1.18 23.87 -12.56
CA ASP A 418 -0.40 24.98 -13.13
C ASP A 418 0.99 24.91 -12.51
N PRO A 419 2.03 24.49 -13.29
CA PRO A 419 3.29 24.07 -12.68
C PRO A 419 3.94 25.08 -11.74
N PRO A 420 4.02 26.41 -12.04
CA PRO A 420 4.61 27.39 -11.12
C PRO A 420 3.81 27.56 -9.83
N SER A 421 2.49 27.80 -9.94
CA SER A 421 1.65 28.04 -8.77
C SER A 421 1.43 26.77 -7.95
N THR A 422 1.25 25.62 -8.60
CA THR A 422 1.17 24.32 -7.93
C THR A 422 2.44 24.03 -7.13
N GLN A 423 3.63 24.31 -7.69
CA GLN A 423 4.89 24.12 -6.97
C GLN A 423 4.98 25.00 -5.71
N GLN A 424 4.58 26.26 -5.83
CA GLN A 424 4.58 27.18 -4.68
C GLN A 424 3.60 26.74 -3.59
N ASN A 425 2.42 26.30 -3.99
CA ASN A 425 1.41 25.76 -3.07
C ASN A 425 1.90 24.47 -2.40
N LEU A 426 2.48 23.54 -3.16
CA LEU A 426 3.11 22.32 -2.63
C LEU A 426 4.16 22.65 -1.56
N LYS A 427 5.06 23.59 -1.84
CA LYS A 427 6.10 24.01 -0.90
C LYS A 427 5.49 24.50 0.41
N THR A 428 4.46 25.33 0.33
CA THR A 428 3.75 25.86 1.49
C THR A 428 3.03 24.76 2.26
N GLN A 429 2.26 23.91 1.57
CA GLN A 429 1.46 22.86 2.19
C GLN A 429 2.35 21.78 2.85
N ILE A 430 3.42 21.37 2.20
CA ILE A 430 4.37 20.40 2.76
C ILE A 430 5.03 20.98 4.03
N ASN A 431 5.47 22.25 4.02
CA ASN A 431 6.07 22.87 5.19
C ASN A 431 5.05 23.00 6.33
N ASN A 432 3.79 23.33 6.04
CA ASN A 432 2.72 23.36 7.03
C ASN A 432 2.48 21.97 7.62
N ALA A 433 2.43 20.92 6.77
CA ALA A 433 2.28 19.53 7.20
C ALA A 433 3.40 19.11 8.17
N LEU A 434 4.66 19.45 7.83
CA LEU A 434 5.83 19.15 8.68
C LEU A 434 5.83 19.91 10.01
N GLN A 435 5.08 21.01 10.12
CA GLN A 435 4.89 21.77 11.35
C GLN A 435 3.63 21.36 12.13
N GLY A 436 2.93 20.32 11.71
CA GLY A 436 1.67 19.90 12.31
C GLY A 436 0.48 20.83 12.03
N LYS A 437 0.58 21.69 11.02
CA LYS A 437 -0.45 22.65 10.56
C LYS A 437 -1.13 22.20 9.26
N GLY A 438 -0.87 20.97 8.82
CA GLY A 438 -1.41 20.42 7.59
C GLY A 438 -2.83 19.87 7.74
N LEU A 439 -3.40 19.43 6.61
CA LEU A 439 -4.63 18.65 6.59
C LEU A 439 -4.40 17.34 7.37
N THR A 440 -5.29 17.05 8.30
CA THR A 440 -5.29 15.75 8.98
C THR A 440 -5.83 14.70 8.03
N PRO A 441 -5.16 13.53 7.90
CA PRO A 441 -5.64 12.42 7.07
C PRO A 441 -6.93 11.82 7.58
#